data_2bcace42b116a6cda3e860f6955c579f
#
_entry.id   2bcace42b116a6cda3e860f6955c579f
#
_cell.length_a   1.000
_cell.length_b   1.000
_cell.length_c   1.000
_cell.angle_alpha   90.00
_cell.angle_beta   90.00
_cell.angle_gamma   90.00
#
_symmetry.space_group_name_H-M   'P 1'
#
loop_
_entity.id
_entity.type
_entity.pdbx_description
1 polymer ?
#
loop_
_entity_poly.entity_id
_entity_poly.type
_entity_poly.pdbx_seq_one_letter_code
_entity_poly.pdbx_strand_id
1 'polypeptide(L)'
;MGTENENNPNFRKILVIILTSLIGAVLVYFSVMCILAPVRKLQEINDKYTFQPDAKNKIDERINSDSTYLKLLKEKSFLQSRIAMAESDSIYVTINIPDSTIDLEICGVVVHSTKIQKMSISKIIKSGNEYIISSMLSKPFSIENSFSTIPKEPLMIKMAPKDTSEFVPDAIPDTAYHEPVNYVLEMNNGTRIFVYQSEFPHPGDKMHLFKFDMKYRLQNTLNAIKRTISFKVPDYHPFIKIRIPRADAKIIYRALPVHGQIAVYR
;
A
#
# COMPACT_ATOMS: atom_id res chain seq x y z
N MET A 1 -20.87 -23.66 -59.24
CA MET A 1 -19.81 -22.68 -59.22
C MET A 1 -19.21 -22.72 -57.82
N GLY A 2 -18.26 -23.65 -57.62
CA GLY A 2 -17.63 -23.86 -56.29
C GLY A 2 -16.45 -22.93 -56.21
N THR A 3 -16.41 -22.06 -55.22
CA THR A 3 -15.24 -21.29 -54.84
C THR A 3 -14.35 -22.20 -53.99
N GLU A 4 -13.42 -22.88 -54.61
CA GLU A 4 -12.28 -23.51 -53.94
C GLU A 4 -11.45 -22.40 -53.29
N ASN A 5 -11.58 -22.30 -51.97
CA ASN A 5 -10.74 -21.46 -51.17
C ASN A 5 -9.41 -22.18 -51.00
N GLU A 6 -8.53 -22.01 -52.01
CA GLU A 6 -7.14 -22.54 -52.01
C GLU A 6 -6.45 -22.08 -50.74
N ASN A 7 -6.24 -23.02 -49.83
CA ASN A 7 -5.48 -22.89 -48.58
C ASN A 7 -3.96 -22.77 -48.98
N ASN A 8 -3.57 -21.61 -49.49
CA ASN A 8 -2.19 -21.35 -49.90
C ASN A 8 -1.29 -21.39 -48.65
N PRO A 9 -0.39 -22.39 -48.54
CA PRO A 9 0.46 -22.55 -47.35
C PRO A 9 1.38 -21.34 -47.10
N ASN A 10 1.69 -20.58 -48.12
CA ASN A 10 2.49 -19.36 -48.04
C ASN A 10 1.67 -18.21 -47.40
N PHE A 11 0.39 -18.11 -47.72
CA PHE A 11 -0.49 -17.11 -47.12
C PHE A 11 -0.63 -17.32 -45.61
N ARG A 12 -0.79 -18.57 -45.17
CA ARG A 12 -0.82 -18.91 -43.73
C ARG A 12 0.49 -18.54 -43.03
N LYS A 13 1.64 -18.82 -43.64
CA LYS A 13 2.95 -18.44 -43.09
C LYS A 13 3.11 -16.92 -42.95
N ILE A 14 2.72 -16.18 -43.97
CA ILE A 14 2.77 -14.71 -43.97
C ILE A 14 1.85 -14.16 -42.90
N LEU A 15 0.61 -14.67 -42.77
CA LEU A 15 -0.35 -14.25 -41.75
C LEU A 15 0.17 -14.52 -40.33
N VAL A 16 0.80 -15.68 -40.09
CA VAL A 16 1.41 -16.01 -38.80
C VAL A 16 2.57 -15.05 -38.49
N ILE A 17 3.40 -14.71 -39.47
CA ILE A 17 4.52 -13.77 -39.29
C ILE A 17 3.98 -12.37 -38.96
N ILE A 18 2.98 -11.90 -39.67
CA ILE A 18 2.34 -10.59 -39.37
C ILE A 18 1.74 -10.58 -37.98
N LEU A 19 1.01 -11.65 -37.60
CA LEU A 19 0.36 -11.75 -36.29
C LEU A 19 1.40 -11.78 -35.14
N THR A 20 2.47 -12.57 -35.30
CA THR A 20 3.55 -12.64 -34.31
C THR A 20 4.30 -11.33 -34.17
N SER A 21 4.56 -10.63 -35.31
CA SER A 21 5.17 -9.30 -35.30
C SER A 21 4.29 -8.27 -34.60
N LEU A 22 2.97 -8.29 -34.85
CA LEU A 22 2.01 -7.40 -34.20
C LEU A 22 1.97 -7.66 -32.69
N ILE A 23 1.91 -8.92 -32.26
CA ILE A 23 1.95 -9.29 -30.85
C ILE A 23 3.26 -8.80 -30.21
N GLY A 24 4.39 -9.00 -30.89
CA GLY A 24 5.69 -8.50 -30.44
C GLY A 24 5.70 -6.98 -30.23
N ALA A 25 5.17 -6.23 -31.19
CA ALA A 25 5.07 -4.77 -31.09
C ALA A 25 4.20 -4.31 -29.91
N VAL A 26 3.06 -4.98 -29.69
CA VAL A 26 2.17 -4.70 -28.55
C VAL A 26 2.86 -4.99 -27.20
N LEU A 27 3.61 -6.10 -27.12
CA LEU A 27 4.36 -6.45 -25.91
C LEU A 27 5.47 -5.43 -25.61
N VAL A 28 6.21 -4.99 -26.63
CA VAL A 28 7.24 -3.94 -26.48
C VAL A 28 6.60 -2.64 -26.02
N TYR A 29 5.50 -2.22 -26.66
CA TYR A 29 4.77 -1.02 -26.29
C TYR A 29 4.30 -1.07 -24.82
N PHE A 30 3.69 -2.18 -24.40
CA PHE A 30 3.25 -2.37 -23.02
C PHE A 30 4.42 -2.35 -22.03
N SER A 31 5.54 -2.97 -22.37
CA SER A 31 6.76 -2.97 -21.55
C SER A 31 7.32 -1.57 -21.35
N VAL A 32 7.37 -0.76 -22.41
CA VAL A 32 7.82 0.64 -22.34
C VAL A 32 6.88 1.45 -21.42
N MET A 33 5.57 1.31 -21.56
CA MET A 33 4.60 1.99 -20.72
C MET A 33 4.73 1.60 -19.24
N CYS A 34 5.00 0.33 -18.94
CA CYS A 34 5.25 -0.14 -17.57
C CYS A 34 6.54 0.42 -16.96
N ILE A 35 7.59 0.64 -17.77
CA ILE A 35 8.85 1.26 -17.32
C ILE A 35 8.66 2.76 -17.07
N LEU A 36 7.86 3.44 -17.88
CA LEU A 36 7.56 4.87 -17.70
C LEU A 36 6.72 5.16 -16.45
N ALA A 37 5.89 4.21 -16.00
CA ALA A 37 4.98 4.40 -14.87
C ALA A 37 5.69 4.83 -13.56
N PRO A 38 6.75 4.16 -13.05
CA PRO A 38 7.46 4.60 -11.86
C PRO A 38 8.22 5.93 -12.07
N VAL A 39 8.72 6.21 -13.28
CA VAL A 39 9.40 7.48 -13.59
C VAL A 39 8.41 8.64 -13.49
N ARG A 40 7.25 8.51 -14.11
CA ARG A 40 6.17 9.50 -14.03
C ARG A 40 5.71 9.73 -12.58
N LYS A 41 5.57 8.65 -11.80
CA LYS A 41 5.18 8.78 -10.38
C LYS A 41 6.25 9.49 -9.56
N LEU A 42 7.52 9.25 -9.84
CA LEU A 42 8.62 9.96 -9.19
C LEU A 42 8.60 11.46 -9.53
N GLN A 43 8.34 11.82 -10.80
CA GLN A 43 8.17 13.22 -11.20
C GLN A 43 6.99 13.87 -10.47
N GLU A 44 5.82 13.21 -10.44
CA GLU A 44 4.64 13.70 -9.71
C GLU A 44 4.95 13.96 -8.23
N ILE A 45 5.66 13.04 -7.56
CA ILE A 45 6.08 13.21 -6.17
C ILE A 45 7.05 14.38 -6.04
N ASN A 46 8.02 14.49 -6.94
CA ASN A 46 8.95 15.59 -6.96
C ASN A 46 8.21 16.94 -7.10
N ASP A 47 7.35 17.05 -8.09
CA ASP A 47 6.60 18.31 -8.36
C ASP A 47 5.69 18.70 -7.18
N LYS A 48 5.07 17.71 -6.54
CA LYS A 48 4.13 17.94 -5.43
C LYS A 48 4.82 18.28 -4.11
N TYR A 49 5.99 17.70 -3.86
CA TYR A 49 6.67 17.79 -2.57
C TYR A 49 8.02 18.50 -2.62
N THR A 50 8.41 19.02 -3.80
CA THR A 50 9.57 19.92 -3.87
C THR A 50 9.24 21.20 -3.14
N PHE A 51 9.96 21.43 -2.05
CA PHE A 51 9.93 22.71 -1.37
C PHE A 51 10.55 23.73 -2.33
N GLN A 52 9.77 24.74 -2.79
CA GLN A 52 10.35 25.91 -3.42
C GLN A 52 10.99 26.74 -2.31
N PRO A 53 12.32 26.74 -2.17
CA PRO A 53 12.96 27.64 -1.22
C PRO A 53 12.70 29.05 -1.76
N ASP A 54 12.10 29.91 -0.94
CA ASP A 54 12.18 31.34 -1.18
C ASP A 54 13.62 31.67 -1.53
N ALA A 55 13.84 32.47 -2.55
CA ALA A 55 15.13 32.71 -3.22
C ALA A 55 16.27 33.18 -2.30
N LYS A 56 16.05 33.33 -1.01
CA LYS A 56 17.02 33.72 0.03
C LYS A 56 17.71 32.57 0.76
N ASN A 57 17.20 31.33 0.70
CA ASN A 57 17.84 30.20 1.36
C ASN A 57 18.31 29.19 0.31
N LYS A 58 19.43 29.50 -0.37
CA LYS A 58 20.29 28.45 -0.94
C LYS A 58 20.82 27.65 0.26
N ILE A 59 20.12 26.55 0.57
CA ILE A 59 20.64 25.55 1.52
C ILE A 59 21.97 25.10 0.95
N ASP A 60 23.06 25.39 1.69
CA ASP A 60 24.40 25.04 1.29
C ASP A 60 24.43 23.53 0.97
N GLU A 61 24.93 23.13 -0.21
CA GLU A 61 25.00 21.72 -0.63
C GLU A 61 25.73 20.84 0.40
N ARG A 62 26.59 21.45 1.23
CA ARG A 62 27.30 20.79 2.33
C ARG A 62 26.33 20.31 3.43
N ILE A 63 25.26 21.06 3.70
CA ILE A 63 24.23 20.68 4.68
C ILE A 63 23.44 19.48 4.16
N ASN A 64 23.24 19.40 2.86
CA ASN A 64 22.51 18.31 2.21
C ASN A 64 23.21 16.95 2.30
N SER A 65 24.51 16.92 2.52
CA SER A 65 25.31 15.70 2.67
C SER A 65 25.58 15.32 4.14
N ASP A 66 25.18 16.15 5.11
CA ASP A 66 25.35 15.84 6.52
C ASP A 66 24.33 14.77 6.97
N SER A 67 24.86 13.62 7.38
CA SER A 67 24.05 12.49 7.86
C SER A 67 23.21 12.83 9.09
N THR A 68 23.73 13.71 9.96
CA THR A 68 23.04 14.17 11.18
C THR A 68 21.83 15.02 10.81
N TYR A 69 22.00 15.94 9.86
CA TYR A 69 20.91 16.76 9.37
C TYR A 69 19.80 15.93 8.73
N LEU A 70 20.17 14.96 7.89
CA LEU A 70 19.18 14.07 7.25
C LEU A 70 18.41 13.22 8.27
N LYS A 71 19.10 12.76 9.33
CA LYS A 71 18.43 12.04 10.43
C LYS A 71 17.42 12.92 11.15
N LEU A 72 17.82 14.13 11.53
CA LEU A 72 16.93 15.10 12.19
C LEU A 72 15.75 15.51 11.30
N LEU A 73 15.97 15.64 9.99
CA LEU A 73 14.92 15.94 9.03
C LEU A 73 13.85 14.83 8.99
N LYS A 74 14.29 13.56 8.97
CA LYS A 74 13.38 12.40 9.01
C LYS A 74 12.58 12.36 10.31
N GLU A 75 13.26 12.54 11.42
CA GLU A 75 12.63 12.57 12.74
C GLU A 75 11.61 13.71 12.86
N LYS A 76 12.00 14.92 12.45
CA LYS A 76 11.08 16.07 12.37
C LYS A 76 9.84 15.75 11.55
N SER A 77 10.01 15.19 10.34
CA SER A 77 8.92 14.86 9.45
C SER A 77 7.96 13.85 10.07
N PHE A 78 8.49 12.82 10.71
CA PHE A 78 7.69 11.81 11.41
C PHE A 78 6.91 12.41 12.57
N LEU A 79 7.59 13.22 13.43
CA LEU A 79 6.96 13.89 14.56
C LEU A 79 5.86 14.86 14.12
N GLN A 80 6.07 15.61 13.03
CA GLN A 80 5.04 16.47 12.46
C GLN A 80 3.79 15.69 12.05
N SER A 81 3.97 14.56 11.35
CA SER A 81 2.87 13.69 10.96
C SER A 81 2.16 13.10 12.20
N ARG A 82 2.92 12.68 13.21
CA ARG A 82 2.39 12.10 14.44
C ARG A 82 1.60 13.11 15.28
N ILE A 83 2.09 14.35 15.39
CA ILE A 83 1.39 15.45 16.07
C ILE A 83 0.05 15.74 15.37
N ALA A 84 0.06 15.85 14.05
CA ALA A 84 -1.17 16.10 13.29
C ALA A 84 -2.23 15.01 13.48
N MET A 85 -1.82 13.75 13.71
CA MET A 85 -2.74 12.65 14.00
C MET A 85 -3.20 12.66 15.47
N ALA A 86 -2.31 13.03 16.39
CA ALA A 86 -2.61 13.07 17.82
C ALA A 86 -3.61 14.17 18.22
N GLU A 87 -3.76 15.20 17.36
CA GLU A 87 -4.80 16.24 17.52
C GLU A 87 -6.22 15.71 17.27
N SER A 88 -6.33 14.53 16.65
CA SER A 88 -7.61 13.86 16.44
C SER A 88 -7.85 12.83 17.54
N ASP A 89 -9.09 12.70 18.03
CA ASP A 89 -9.50 11.64 18.98
C ASP A 89 -9.65 10.27 18.29
N SER A 90 -9.02 10.09 17.15
CA SER A 90 -9.13 8.89 16.33
C SER A 90 -7.95 7.95 16.56
N ILE A 91 -8.18 6.66 16.40
CA ILE A 91 -7.13 5.66 16.39
C ILE A 91 -6.37 5.75 15.05
N TYR A 92 -5.04 5.74 15.12
CA TYR A 92 -4.16 5.78 13.95
C TYR A 92 -2.99 4.80 14.10
N VAL A 93 -2.23 4.61 13.03
CA VAL A 93 -1.09 3.68 13.00
C VAL A 93 0.19 4.44 12.66
N THR A 94 1.26 4.10 13.35
CA THR A 94 2.63 4.50 13.00
C THR A 94 3.44 3.27 12.58
N ILE A 95 4.21 3.41 11.50
CA ILE A 95 5.11 2.38 11.00
C ILE A 95 6.54 2.90 11.14
N ASN A 96 7.32 2.27 12.00
CA ASN A 96 8.72 2.58 12.20
C ASN A 96 9.57 1.58 11.40
N ILE A 97 10.13 2.04 10.29
CA ILE A 97 10.93 1.21 9.38
C ILE A 97 12.27 0.81 10.01
N PRO A 98 13.06 1.74 10.60
CA PRO A 98 14.31 1.41 11.27
C PRO A 98 14.16 0.36 12.38
N ASP A 99 13.18 0.52 13.26
CA ASP A 99 12.97 -0.36 14.41
C ASP A 99 12.12 -1.59 14.04
N SER A 100 11.58 -1.62 12.82
CA SER A 100 10.70 -2.68 12.34
C SER A 100 9.51 -2.92 13.27
N THR A 101 8.86 -1.83 13.70
CA THR A 101 7.65 -1.87 14.53
C THR A 101 6.47 -1.22 13.82
N ILE A 102 5.30 -1.63 14.22
CA ILE A 102 4.03 -0.99 13.86
C ILE A 102 3.25 -0.78 15.15
N ASP A 103 2.84 0.45 15.39
CA ASP A 103 2.19 0.85 16.62
C ASP A 103 0.81 1.40 16.32
N LEU A 104 -0.17 0.98 17.10
CA LEU A 104 -1.51 1.53 17.11
C LEU A 104 -1.57 2.58 18.20
N GLU A 105 -1.95 3.79 17.86
CA GLU A 105 -1.92 4.93 18.77
C GLU A 105 -3.28 5.63 18.82
N ILE A 106 -3.53 6.28 19.96
CA ILE A 106 -4.63 7.23 20.18
C ILE A 106 -4.11 8.43 20.99
N CYS A 107 -4.39 9.65 20.55
CA CYS A 107 -3.93 10.88 21.20
C CYS A 107 -2.43 10.88 21.55
N GLY A 108 -1.57 10.31 20.70
CA GLY A 108 -0.12 10.22 20.92
C GLY A 108 0.34 9.08 21.83
N VAL A 109 -0.58 8.29 22.40
CA VAL A 109 -0.27 7.16 23.28
C VAL A 109 -0.34 5.84 22.51
N VAL A 110 0.71 5.02 22.60
CA VAL A 110 0.75 3.68 22.02
C VAL A 110 -0.16 2.75 22.84
N VAL A 111 -1.20 2.22 22.19
CA VAL A 111 -2.13 1.26 22.81
C VAL A 111 -1.83 -0.18 22.44
N HIS A 112 -1.18 -0.40 21.30
CA HIS A 112 -0.73 -1.72 20.85
C HIS A 112 0.49 -1.58 20.00
N SER A 113 1.49 -2.47 20.18
CA SER A 113 2.74 -2.48 19.42
C SER A 113 3.08 -3.89 18.97
N THR A 114 3.54 -4.05 17.74
CA THR A 114 3.97 -5.35 17.21
C THR A 114 5.21 -5.21 16.33
N LYS A 115 6.03 -6.27 16.31
CA LYS A 115 7.21 -6.33 15.45
C LYS A 115 6.89 -6.82 14.06
N ILE A 116 7.46 -6.14 13.07
CA ILE A 116 7.40 -6.54 11.68
C ILE A 116 8.45 -7.63 11.43
N GLN A 117 7.99 -8.83 11.09
CA GLN A 117 8.88 -9.98 10.85
C GLN A 117 9.55 -9.92 9.47
N LYS A 118 8.85 -9.35 8.49
CA LYS A 118 9.40 -9.17 7.14
C LYS A 118 8.85 -7.90 6.53
N MET A 119 9.73 -7.13 5.90
CA MET A 119 9.36 -5.86 5.24
C MET A 119 9.95 -5.79 3.84
N SER A 120 9.21 -5.18 2.91
CA SER A 120 9.66 -4.84 1.57
C SER A 120 9.07 -3.49 1.18
N ILE A 121 9.91 -2.59 0.72
CA ILE A 121 9.55 -1.20 0.44
C ILE A 121 9.90 -0.89 -1.02
N SER A 122 9.05 -0.13 -1.69
CA SER A 122 9.29 0.30 -3.07
C SER A 122 10.54 1.18 -3.17
N LYS A 123 11.25 1.09 -4.30
CA LYS A 123 12.47 1.86 -4.56
C LYS A 123 12.24 3.37 -4.42
N ILE A 124 11.08 3.88 -4.81
CA ILE A 124 10.74 5.32 -4.68
C ILE A 124 10.83 5.75 -3.21
N ILE A 125 10.23 5.01 -2.30
CA ILE A 125 10.26 5.30 -0.87
C ILE A 125 11.65 5.02 -0.30
N LYS A 126 12.33 3.94 -0.73
CA LYS A 126 13.61 3.51 -0.17
C LYS A 126 14.79 4.37 -0.61
N SER A 127 14.82 4.82 -1.86
CA SER A 127 16.00 5.46 -2.49
C SER A 127 15.67 6.79 -3.15
N GLY A 128 14.47 7.36 -2.93
CA GLY A 128 14.10 8.69 -3.40
C GLY A 128 14.88 9.78 -2.68
N ASN A 129 14.82 11.00 -3.22
CA ASN A 129 15.45 12.16 -2.61
C ASN A 129 14.96 12.34 -1.17
N GLU A 130 15.89 12.43 -0.22
CA GLU A 130 15.60 12.46 1.22
C GLU A 130 14.68 13.61 1.62
N TYR A 131 14.88 14.80 1.04
CA TYR A 131 14.04 15.98 1.32
C TYR A 131 12.61 15.81 0.83
N ILE A 132 12.47 15.31 -0.38
CA ILE A 132 11.18 15.11 -1.02
C ILE A 132 10.38 14.04 -0.29
N ILE A 133 11.05 12.93 0.03
CA ILE A 133 10.42 11.84 0.80
C ILE A 133 10.08 12.29 2.21
N SER A 134 10.97 13.01 2.91
CA SER A 134 10.67 13.55 4.23
C SER A 134 9.51 14.55 4.20
N SER A 135 9.44 15.41 3.18
CA SER A 135 8.30 16.31 2.97
C SER A 135 7.00 15.54 2.71
N MET A 136 7.04 14.45 1.95
CA MET A 136 5.89 13.57 1.73
C MET A 136 5.44 12.89 3.03
N LEU A 137 6.39 12.43 3.87
CA LEU A 137 6.13 11.72 5.12
C LEU A 137 5.78 12.65 6.30
N SER A 138 5.94 13.97 6.14
CA SER A 138 5.59 14.95 7.18
C SER A 138 4.06 15.12 7.37
N LYS A 139 3.28 14.62 6.42
CA LYS A 139 1.82 14.61 6.49
C LYS A 139 1.33 13.18 6.65
N PRO A 140 0.33 12.93 7.51
CA PRO A 140 -0.26 11.60 7.64
C PRO A 140 -0.93 11.16 6.33
N PHE A 141 -0.88 9.87 6.06
CA PHE A 141 -1.58 9.26 4.93
C PHE A 141 -2.98 8.84 5.39
N SER A 142 -4.03 9.31 4.75
CA SER A 142 -5.39 8.87 5.03
C SER A 142 -5.76 7.67 4.15
N ILE A 143 -6.44 6.70 4.72
CA ILE A 143 -6.96 5.53 3.98
C ILE A 143 -8.10 6.01 3.09
N GLU A 144 -7.98 5.76 1.80
CA GLU A 144 -9.01 6.01 0.80
C GLU A 144 -9.83 4.75 0.53
N ASN A 145 -9.14 3.61 0.35
CA ASN A 145 -9.76 2.31 0.12
C ASN A 145 -9.04 1.22 0.90
N SER A 146 -9.76 0.16 1.22
CA SER A 146 -9.19 -1.06 1.80
C SER A 146 -9.72 -2.30 1.10
N PHE A 147 -8.83 -3.26 0.86
CA PHE A 147 -9.15 -4.58 0.35
C PHE A 147 -8.64 -5.63 1.35
N SER A 148 -9.52 -6.47 1.89
CA SER A 148 -9.19 -7.36 2.99
C SER A 148 -9.82 -8.74 2.84
N THR A 149 -9.21 -9.75 3.47
CA THR A 149 -9.78 -11.10 3.64
C THR A 149 -10.78 -11.18 4.78
N ILE A 150 -10.73 -10.24 5.73
CA ILE A 150 -11.62 -10.18 6.88
C ILE A 150 -12.55 -8.97 6.78
N PRO A 151 -13.80 -9.07 7.28
CA PRO A 151 -14.68 -7.91 7.36
C PRO A 151 -14.18 -6.91 8.41
N LYS A 152 -14.49 -5.64 8.20
CA LYS A 152 -14.30 -4.59 9.18
C LYS A 152 -15.51 -4.59 10.08
N GLU A 153 -15.35 -5.13 11.30
CA GLU A 153 -16.44 -5.12 12.28
C GLU A 153 -16.53 -3.72 12.90
N PRO A 154 -17.72 -3.11 12.93
CA PRO A 154 -17.89 -1.85 13.64
C PRO A 154 -17.65 -2.06 15.14
N LEU A 155 -17.00 -1.09 15.80
CA LEU A 155 -16.90 -1.06 17.25
C LEU A 155 -18.31 -0.94 17.82
N MET A 156 -18.83 -2.02 18.39
CA MET A 156 -20.10 -1.99 19.12
C MET A 156 -19.83 -1.56 20.56
N ILE A 157 -20.21 -0.34 20.90
CA ILE A 157 -20.21 0.11 22.30
C ILE A 157 -21.45 -0.50 22.94
N LYS A 158 -21.24 -1.52 23.78
CA LYS A 158 -22.31 -2.07 24.62
C LYS A 158 -22.37 -1.27 25.89
N MET A 159 -23.51 -0.69 26.18
CA MET A 159 -23.77 -0.09 27.51
C MET A 159 -23.89 -1.21 28.53
N ALA A 160 -23.27 -1.03 29.70
CA ALA A 160 -23.42 -1.96 30.79
C ALA A 160 -24.93 -2.07 31.14
N PRO A 161 -25.45 -3.29 31.34
CA PRO A 161 -26.85 -3.47 31.76
C PRO A 161 -27.09 -2.76 33.09
N LYS A 162 -28.23 -2.10 33.20
CA LYS A 162 -28.61 -1.37 34.42
C LYS A 162 -28.94 -2.31 35.59
N ASP A 163 -29.29 -3.54 35.27
CA ASP A 163 -29.66 -4.56 36.26
C ASP A 163 -29.01 -5.91 35.94
N THR A 164 -28.65 -6.67 36.97
CA THR A 164 -28.04 -8.01 36.82
C THR A 164 -28.97 -9.02 36.14
N SER A 165 -30.27 -8.79 36.16
CA SER A 165 -31.29 -9.62 35.48
C SER A 165 -31.31 -9.42 33.96
N GLU A 166 -30.76 -8.32 33.46
CA GLU A 166 -30.67 -8.03 32.02
C GLU A 166 -29.33 -8.50 31.40
N PHE A 167 -28.46 -9.08 32.23
CA PHE A 167 -27.17 -9.59 31.74
C PHE A 167 -27.37 -10.84 30.89
N VAL A 168 -27.36 -10.65 29.57
CA VAL A 168 -27.23 -11.75 28.63
C VAL A 168 -25.72 -11.92 28.36
N PRO A 169 -25.12 -13.08 28.75
CA PRO A 169 -23.72 -13.32 28.42
C PRO A 169 -23.54 -13.21 26.91
N ASP A 170 -22.55 -12.45 26.50
CA ASP A 170 -22.19 -12.42 25.08
C ASP A 170 -21.97 -13.85 24.60
N ALA A 171 -22.59 -14.22 23.50
CA ALA A 171 -22.22 -15.46 22.82
C ALA A 171 -20.70 -15.44 22.66
N ILE A 172 -20.03 -16.41 23.27
CA ILE A 172 -18.57 -16.55 23.16
C ILE A 172 -18.26 -16.51 21.68
N PRO A 173 -17.50 -15.50 21.20
CA PRO A 173 -17.17 -15.46 19.79
C PRO A 173 -16.54 -16.81 19.44
N ASP A 174 -17.04 -17.44 18.38
CA ASP A 174 -16.48 -18.72 17.94
C ASP A 174 -14.98 -18.51 17.58
N THR A 175 -14.13 -18.63 18.59
CA THR A 175 -12.68 -18.49 18.49
C THR A 175 -12.07 -19.58 17.64
N ALA A 176 -12.85 -20.61 17.28
CA ALA A 176 -12.45 -21.71 16.42
C ALA A 176 -12.41 -21.31 14.94
N TYR A 177 -13.03 -20.19 14.54
CA TYR A 177 -13.01 -19.81 13.13
C TYR A 177 -11.64 -19.27 12.72
N HIS A 178 -10.93 -20.09 11.97
CA HIS A 178 -9.63 -19.72 11.42
C HIS A 178 -9.82 -18.78 10.21
N GLU A 179 -9.63 -17.48 10.44
CA GLU A 179 -9.66 -16.48 9.36
C GLU A 179 -8.24 -16.08 8.98
N PRO A 180 -7.79 -16.33 7.73
CA PRO A 180 -6.52 -15.78 7.26
C PRO A 180 -6.62 -14.27 7.13
N VAL A 181 -5.66 -13.54 7.70
CA VAL A 181 -5.67 -12.07 7.77
C VAL A 181 -4.68 -11.47 6.79
N ASN A 182 -5.19 -10.95 5.69
CA ASN A 182 -4.39 -10.23 4.70
C ASN A 182 -5.18 -9.03 4.21
N TYR A 183 -4.55 -7.86 4.11
CA TYR A 183 -5.22 -6.66 3.61
C TYR A 183 -4.27 -5.71 2.90
N VAL A 184 -4.84 -4.86 2.07
CA VAL A 184 -4.17 -3.76 1.38
C VAL A 184 -4.92 -2.48 1.73
N LEU A 185 -4.18 -1.48 2.16
CA LEU A 185 -4.69 -0.14 2.42
C LEU A 185 -4.17 0.77 1.31
N GLU A 186 -5.09 1.41 0.60
CA GLU A 186 -4.77 2.39 -0.45
C GLU A 186 -4.89 3.79 0.14
N MET A 187 -3.80 4.56 0.06
CA MET A 187 -3.69 5.88 0.66
C MET A 187 -4.03 6.98 -0.34
N ASN A 188 -4.50 8.11 0.17
CA ASN A 188 -4.85 9.31 -0.59
C ASN A 188 -3.71 9.89 -1.44
N ASN A 189 -2.45 9.59 -1.12
CA ASN A 189 -1.28 9.97 -1.90
C ASN A 189 -0.90 8.92 -2.97
N GLY A 190 -1.70 7.86 -3.11
CA GLY A 190 -1.47 6.74 -4.01
C GLY A 190 -0.47 5.70 -3.49
N THR A 191 0.05 5.83 -2.27
CA THR A 191 0.86 4.78 -1.64
C THR A 191 -0.03 3.61 -1.21
N ARG A 192 0.49 2.39 -1.27
CA ARG A 192 -0.21 1.17 -0.86
C ARG A 192 0.53 0.47 0.28
N ILE A 193 -0.18 0.15 1.33
CA ILE A 193 0.36 -0.61 2.45
C ILE A 193 -0.26 -2.00 2.43
N PHE A 194 0.59 -3.01 2.23
CA PHE A 194 0.21 -4.42 2.22
C PHE A 194 0.56 -5.02 3.57
N VAL A 195 -0.43 -5.56 4.25
CA VAL A 195 -0.24 -6.26 5.52
C VAL A 195 -0.64 -7.71 5.33
N TYR A 196 0.29 -8.61 5.59
CA TYR A 196 0.11 -10.04 5.50
C TYR A 196 0.38 -10.70 6.85
N GLN A 197 -0.38 -11.73 7.17
CA GLN A 197 -0.02 -12.58 8.29
C GLN A 197 1.33 -13.26 8.07
N SER A 198 2.09 -13.44 9.13
CA SER A 198 3.38 -14.13 9.10
C SER A 198 3.23 -15.65 9.27
N GLU A 199 2.18 -16.08 9.93
CA GLU A 199 1.92 -17.45 10.32
C GLU A 199 0.98 -18.12 9.33
N PHE A 200 1.24 -19.41 9.08
CA PHE A 200 0.43 -20.25 8.20
C PHE A 200 0.09 -21.56 8.92
N PRO A 201 -0.75 -21.51 9.99
CA PRO A 201 -1.05 -22.68 10.79
C PRO A 201 -1.81 -23.76 10.02
N HIS A 202 -2.56 -23.39 8.97
CA HIS A 202 -3.30 -24.33 8.14
C HIS A 202 -2.69 -24.48 6.75
N PRO A 203 -2.72 -25.67 6.15
CA PRO A 203 -2.18 -25.91 4.80
C PRO A 203 -2.83 -25.02 3.73
N GLY A 204 -4.10 -24.64 3.93
CA GLY A 204 -4.86 -23.75 3.02
C GLY A 204 -4.46 -22.27 3.03
N ASP A 205 -3.79 -21.79 4.08
CA ASP A 205 -3.50 -20.37 4.26
C ASP A 205 -2.64 -19.78 3.15
N LYS A 206 -1.65 -20.52 2.67
CA LYS A 206 -0.81 -20.11 1.54
C LYS A 206 -1.63 -19.95 0.26
N MET A 207 -2.61 -20.85 0.05
CA MET A 207 -3.51 -20.78 -1.10
C MET A 207 -4.47 -19.58 -0.98
N HIS A 208 -4.97 -19.30 0.23
CA HIS A 208 -5.79 -18.11 0.49
C HIS A 208 -5.00 -16.83 0.22
N LEU A 209 -3.76 -16.73 0.68
CA LEU A 209 -2.87 -15.60 0.37
C LEU A 209 -2.63 -15.47 -1.13
N PHE A 210 -2.35 -16.57 -1.83
CA PHE A 210 -2.16 -16.57 -3.28
C PHE A 210 -3.41 -16.09 -4.03
N LYS A 211 -4.60 -16.60 -3.67
CA LYS A 211 -5.87 -16.15 -4.26
C LYS A 211 -6.13 -14.67 -4.00
N PHE A 212 -5.85 -14.19 -2.79
CA PHE A 212 -5.96 -12.78 -2.42
C PHE A 212 -5.06 -11.90 -3.29
N ASP A 213 -3.77 -12.24 -3.35
CA ASP A 213 -2.79 -11.52 -4.18
C ASP A 213 -3.15 -11.56 -5.67
N MET A 214 -3.59 -12.72 -6.17
CA MET A 214 -3.98 -12.88 -7.57
C MET A 214 -5.19 -12.01 -7.92
N LYS A 215 -6.23 -12.03 -7.07
CA LYS A 215 -7.44 -11.22 -7.27
C LYS A 215 -7.09 -9.73 -7.30
N TYR A 216 -6.31 -9.26 -6.32
CA TYR A 216 -5.90 -7.86 -6.24
C TYR A 216 -5.02 -7.45 -7.43
N ARG A 217 -4.04 -8.28 -7.81
CA ARG A 217 -3.16 -8.03 -8.97
C ARG A 217 -3.93 -8.02 -10.27
N LEU A 218 -4.89 -8.94 -10.46
CA LEU A 218 -5.70 -9.02 -11.68
C LEU A 218 -6.50 -7.73 -11.87
N GLN A 219 -7.15 -7.22 -10.83
CA GLN A 219 -7.88 -5.95 -10.89
C GLN A 219 -6.97 -4.79 -11.29
N ASN A 220 -5.77 -4.70 -10.68
CA ASN A 220 -4.80 -3.66 -11.01
C ASN A 220 -4.24 -3.80 -12.45
N THR A 221 -4.00 -5.03 -12.89
CA THR A 221 -3.52 -5.30 -14.25
C THR A 221 -4.56 -4.93 -15.29
N LEU A 222 -5.84 -5.26 -15.06
CA LEU A 222 -6.94 -4.86 -15.96
C LEU A 222 -7.04 -3.33 -16.07
N ASN A 223 -6.91 -2.61 -14.96
CA ASN A 223 -6.89 -1.15 -14.97
C ASN A 223 -5.66 -0.60 -15.74
N ALA A 224 -4.48 -1.20 -15.54
CA ALA A 224 -3.27 -0.83 -16.26
C ALA A 224 -3.42 -1.06 -17.78
N ILE A 225 -3.97 -2.21 -18.19
CA ILE A 225 -4.23 -2.53 -19.60
C ILE A 225 -5.21 -1.53 -20.20
N LYS A 226 -6.33 -1.23 -19.51
CA LYS A 226 -7.33 -0.26 -19.96
C LYS A 226 -6.71 1.12 -20.20
N ARG A 227 -5.84 1.58 -19.32
CA ARG A 227 -5.12 2.85 -19.47
C ARG A 227 -4.13 2.81 -20.64
N THR A 228 -3.38 1.72 -20.77
CA THR A 228 -2.38 1.57 -21.85
C THR A 228 -3.05 1.53 -23.22
N ILE A 229 -4.20 0.87 -23.37
CA ILE A 229 -5.00 0.90 -24.60
C ILE A 229 -5.48 2.32 -24.91
N SER A 230 -5.75 3.12 -23.89
CA SER A 230 -6.12 4.54 -24.04
C SER A 230 -4.89 5.46 -24.21
N PHE A 231 -3.73 4.94 -24.56
CA PHE A 231 -2.44 5.66 -24.71
C PHE A 231 -2.03 6.46 -23.48
N LYS A 232 -2.47 6.06 -22.29
CA LYS A 232 -2.10 6.67 -21.01
C LYS A 232 -1.12 5.77 -20.27
N VAL A 233 -0.10 6.38 -19.67
CA VAL A 233 0.85 5.65 -18.81
C VAL A 233 0.07 5.08 -17.62
N PRO A 234 0.25 3.78 -17.28
CA PRO A 234 -0.37 3.17 -16.11
C PRO A 234 0.04 3.87 -14.81
N ASP A 235 -0.84 3.84 -13.81
CA ASP A 235 -0.50 4.37 -12.50
C ASP A 235 0.48 3.44 -11.79
N TYR A 236 1.52 4.03 -11.24
CA TYR A 236 2.44 3.35 -10.35
C TYR A 236 2.13 3.76 -8.90
N HIS A 237 1.98 2.78 -8.05
CA HIS A 237 1.71 2.99 -6.63
C HIS A 237 2.95 2.60 -5.81
N PRO A 238 3.64 3.55 -5.14
CA PRO A 238 4.65 3.22 -4.15
C PRO A 238 4.06 2.30 -3.10
N PHE A 239 4.83 1.37 -2.58
CA PHE A 239 4.28 0.40 -1.63
C PHE A 239 5.21 0.13 -0.45
N ILE A 240 4.58 -0.25 0.66
CA ILE A 240 5.20 -0.84 1.84
C ILE A 240 4.49 -2.18 2.08
N LYS A 241 5.24 -3.28 2.06
CA LYS A 241 4.73 -4.63 2.35
C LYS A 241 5.30 -5.08 3.67
N ILE A 242 4.44 -5.47 4.59
CA ILE A 242 4.83 -5.93 5.92
C ILE A 242 4.20 -7.29 6.23
N ARG A 243 4.90 -8.09 7.05
CA ARG A 243 4.38 -9.31 7.65
C ARG A 243 4.44 -9.19 9.15
N ILE A 244 3.32 -9.40 9.80
CA ILE A 244 3.15 -9.34 11.25
C ILE A 244 2.36 -10.57 11.74
N PRO A 245 2.37 -10.89 13.04
CA PRO A 245 1.54 -11.94 13.60
C PRO A 245 0.07 -11.77 13.22
N ARG A 246 -0.63 -12.87 12.97
CA ARG A 246 -2.04 -12.84 12.54
C ARG A 246 -2.95 -12.12 13.52
N ALA A 247 -2.77 -12.36 14.82
CA ALA A 247 -3.55 -11.71 15.86
C ALA A 247 -3.42 -10.19 15.81
N ASP A 248 -2.18 -9.68 15.69
CA ASP A 248 -1.89 -8.25 15.63
C ASP A 248 -2.41 -7.62 14.33
N ALA A 249 -2.27 -8.34 13.19
CA ALA A 249 -2.83 -7.89 11.93
C ALA A 249 -4.36 -7.71 12.02
N LYS A 250 -5.06 -8.62 12.71
CA LYS A 250 -6.50 -8.56 12.93
C LYS A 250 -6.88 -7.38 13.83
N ILE A 251 -6.15 -7.18 14.95
CA ILE A 251 -6.36 -6.08 15.89
C ILE A 251 -6.19 -4.74 15.16
N ILE A 252 -5.08 -4.55 14.46
CA ILE A 252 -4.78 -3.29 13.75
C ILE A 252 -5.84 -3.00 12.68
N TYR A 253 -6.24 -3.99 11.88
CA TYR A 253 -7.23 -3.79 10.84
C TYR A 253 -8.60 -3.39 11.39
N ARG A 254 -9.05 -4.05 12.46
CA ARG A 254 -10.36 -3.79 13.08
C ARG A 254 -10.38 -2.47 13.84
N ALA A 255 -9.29 -2.13 14.53
CA ALA A 255 -9.18 -0.89 15.30
C ALA A 255 -9.09 0.37 14.44
N LEU A 256 -8.45 0.28 13.25
CA LEU A 256 -8.35 1.42 12.35
C LEU A 256 -9.72 1.85 11.83
N PRO A 257 -10.07 3.15 11.87
CA PRO A 257 -11.25 3.69 11.19
C PRO A 257 -11.21 3.47 9.67
N VAL A 258 -12.36 3.60 9.01
CA VAL A 258 -12.46 3.46 7.53
C VAL A 258 -11.53 4.44 6.81
N HIS A 259 -11.48 5.69 7.29
CA HIS A 259 -10.57 6.75 6.82
C HIS A 259 -9.43 7.01 7.80
N GLY A 260 -8.98 5.95 8.50
CA GLY A 260 -7.89 6.03 9.45
C GLY A 260 -6.61 6.59 8.85
N GLN A 261 -5.75 7.12 9.69
CA GLN A 261 -4.50 7.76 9.28
C GLN A 261 -3.30 6.89 9.62
N ILE A 262 -2.25 7.02 8.82
CA ILE A 262 -0.99 6.28 8.99
C ILE A 262 0.18 7.23 8.82
N ALA A 263 1.13 7.23 9.76
CA ALA A 263 2.42 7.86 9.61
C ALA A 263 3.52 6.81 9.41
N VAL A 264 4.56 7.19 8.69
CA VAL A 264 5.69 6.31 8.40
C VAL A 264 6.98 7.02 8.79
N TYR A 265 7.78 6.40 9.66
CA TYR A 265 9.15 6.78 9.97
C TYR A 265 10.12 5.95 9.14
N ARG A 266 11.05 6.63 8.44
CA ARG A 266 11.99 6.00 7.51
C ARG A 266 13.44 6.18 7.93
#